data_2a1b789c00467ebe8c0a2c50e56570a1
#
_entry.id   2a1b789c00467ebe8c0a2c50e56570a1
#
_cell.length_a   1.000
_cell.length_b   1.000
_cell.length_c   1.000
_cell.angle_alpha   90.00
_cell.angle_beta   90.00
_cell.angle_gamma   90.00
#
_symmetry.space_group_name_H-M   'P 1'
#
loop_
_entity.id
_entity.type
_entity.pdbx_description
1 polymer ?
#
loop_
_entity_poly.entity_id
_entity_poly.type
_entity_poly.pdbx_seq_one_letter_code
_entity_poly.pdbx_strand_id
1 'polypeptide(L)'
;VAPLLARHPDAVIVGGTGLYLSALTEGLASIPPTPPAVRTRADALLRDEGPQALLAGLDAQTAARIDRQNPARLQRAWEVLQATGRGLADWQADTGPPILPLDAATSLVLMPARDWLNDRITARFAAMLREGALEEVRAALPHWPEDAGQPSAPLWTRAIGAPELVAHLRGQMSLDQARDAATLATRQYAKRQRNWFSNRMRDWATIALP
;
A
#
# COMPACT_ATOMS: atom_id res chain seq x y z
N VAL A 1 -15.26 -0.56 11.67
CA VAL A 1 -15.56 -1.95 11.26
C VAL A 1 -16.26 -2.70 12.38
N ALA A 2 -15.71 -2.78 13.60
CA ALA A 2 -16.29 -3.58 14.70
C ALA A 2 -17.80 -3.32 14.95
N PRO A 3 -18.30 -2.05 15.04
CA PRO A 3 -19.74 -1.81 15.23
C PRO A 3 -20.61 -2.26 14.05
N LEU A 4 -20.04 -2.32 12.83
CA LEU A 4 -20.76 -2.82 11.65
C LEU A 4 -20.86 -4.34 11.69
N LEU A 5 -19.79 -5.04 12.03
CA LEU A 5 -19.76 -6.50 12.14
C LEU A 5 -20.71 -7.01 13.26
N ALA A 6 -20.77 -6.27 14.39
CA ALA A 6 -21.71 -6.61 15.46
C ALA A 6 -23.19 -6.53 15.02
N ARG A 7 -23.51 -5.63 14.06
CA ARG A 7 -24.88 -5.46 13.53
C ARG A 7 -25.17 -6.34 12.31
N HIS A 8 -24.13 -6.79 11.63
CA HIS A 8 -24.21 -7.57 10.38
C HIS A 8 -23.26 -8.77 10.46
N PRO A 9 -23.61 -9.83 11.19
CA PRO A 9 -22.75 -11.00 11.39
C PRO A 9 -22.46 -11.74 10.06
N ASP A 10 -23.35 -11.63 9.07
CA ASP A 10 -23.19 -12.24 7.75
C ASP A 10 -22.53 -11.31 6.71
N ALA A 11 -21.87 -10.24 7.18
CA ALA A 11 -21.23 -9.28 6.27
C ALA A 11 -20.09 -9.91 5.47
N VAL A 12 -20.03 -9.62 4.17
CA VAL A 12 -18.91 -10.00 3.30
C VAL A 12 -17.94 -8.83 3.17
N ILE A 13 -16.70 -9.03 3.61
CA ILE A 13 -15.63 -8.05 3.49
C ILE A 13 -14.78 -8.39 2.28
N VAL A 14 -14.75 -7.49 1.28
CA VAL A 14 -13.96 -7.66 0.08
C VAL A 14 -12.87 -6.61 0.01
N GLY A 15 -11.64 -7.02 -0.31
CA GLY A 15 -10.52 -6.11 -0.45
C GLY A 15 -9.28 -6.74 -1.05
N GLY A 16 -8.32 -5.88 -1.42
CA GLY A 16 -7.02 -6.30 -1.96
C GLY A 16 -5.84 -5.72 -1.18
N THR A 17 -6.10 -4.96 -0.11
CA THR A 17 -5.04 -4.41 0.76
C THR A 17 -4.78 -5.40 1.89
N GLY A 18 -3.77 -6.25 1.69
CA GLY A 18 -3.43 -7.31 2.63
C GLY A 18 -3.20 -6.81 4.07
N LEU A 19 -2.59 -5.63 4.24
CA LEU A 19 -2.39 -5.04 5.56
C LEU A 19 -3.72 -4.79 6.31
N TYR A 20 -4.77 -4.35 5.60
CA TYR A 20 -6.08 -4.12 6.25
C TYR A 20 -6.75 -5.45 6.64
N LEU A 21 -6.60 -6.47 5.82
CA LEU A 21 -7.12 -7.79 6.14
C LEU A 21 -6.35 -8.41 7.33
N SER A 22 -5.01 -8.33 7.34
CA SER A 22 -4.22 -8.75 8.52
C SER A 22 -4.58 -7.93 9.77
N ALA A 23 -4.78 -6.63 9.65
CA ALA A 23 -5.20 -5.80 10.78
C ALA A 23 -6.56 -6.23 11.38
N LEU A 24 -7.47 -6.74 10.55
CA LEU A 24 -8.75 -7.27 11.00
C LEU A 24 -8.60 -8.62 11.73
N THR A 25 -7.76 -9.52 11.19
CA THR A 25 -7.69 -10.93 11.61
C THR A 25 -6.54 -11.26 12.56
N GLU A 26 -5.51 -10.42 12.60
CA GLU A 26 -4.32 -10.60 13.46
C GLU A 26 -4.17 -9.46 14.47
N GLY A 27 -4.88 -8.34 14.24
CA GLY A 27 -4.72 -7.10 14.99
C GLY A 27 -3.70 -6.15 14.36
N LEU A 28 -3.62 -4.96 14.91
CA LEU A 28 -2.64 -3.93 14.53
C LEU A 28 -2.18 -3.16 15.76
N ALA A 29 -0.86 -2.99 15.89
CA ALA A 29 -0.28 -2.21 16.96
C ALA A 29 -0.79 -0.75 16.92
N SER A 30 -1.25 -0.23 18.06
CA SER A 30 -1.81 1.13 18.17
C SER A 30 -0.70 2.16 18.32
N ILE A 31 0.11 2.32 17.28
CA ILE A 31 1.23 3.26 17.26
C ILE A 31 0.71 4.69 17.05
N PRO A 32 1.08 5.66 17.90
CA PRO A 32 0.69 7.05 17.72
C PRO A 32 1.12 7.63 16.35
N PRO A 33 0.41 8.64 15.84
CA PRO A 33 0.79 9.30 14.60
C PRO A 33 2.18 9.96 14.72
N THR A 34 2.98 9.87 13.67
CA THR A 34 4.29 10.52 13.60
C THR A 34 4.11 12.03 13.52
N PRO A 35 4.71 12.82 14.45
CA PRO A 35 4.71 14.28 14.35
C PRO A 35 5.37 14.77 13.05
N PRO A 36 4.87 15.83 12.39
CA PRO A 36 5.44 16.34 11.14
C PRO A 36 6.93 16.67 11.24
N ALA A 37 7.39 17.24 12.36
CA ALA A 37 8.80 17.55 12.57
C ALA A 37 9.70 16.29 12.57
N VAL A 38 9.22 15.18 13.12
CA VAL A 38 9.95 13.89 13.09
C VAL A 38 10.01 13.36 11.65
N ARG A 39 8.94 13.47 10.89
CA ARG A 39 8.89 13.10 9.48
C ARG A 39 9.88 13.91 8.65
N THR A 40 9.90 15.23 8.81
CA THR A 40 10.83 16.12 8.09
C THR A 40 12.28 15.78 8.41
N ARG A 41 12.61 15.46 9.68
CA ARG A 41 13.96 15.01 10.06
C ARG A 41 14.33 13.67 9.42
N ALA A 42 13.39 12.72 9.37
CA ALA A 42 13.62 11.42 8.73
C ALA A 42 13.85 11.57 7.22
N ASP A 43 13.08 12.43 6.55
CA ASP A 43 13.24 12.73 5.12
C ASP A 43 14.61 13.38 4.84
N ALA A 44 15.06 14.33 5.68
CA ALA A 44 16.36 14.95 5.57
C ALA A 44 17.49 13.91 5.79
N LEU A 45 17.41 13.12 6.85
CA LEU A 45 18.40 12.10 7.17
C LEU A 45 18.53 11.05 6.06
N LEU A 46 17.40 10.61 5.51
CA LEU A 46 17.40 9.66 4.39
C LEU A 46 18.04 10.26 3.12
N ARG A 47 17.78 11.53 2.83
CA ARG A 47 18.29 12.25 1.65
C ARG A 47 19.79 12.52 1.77
N ASP A 48 20.24 13.00 2.93
CA ASP A 48 21.57 13.58 3.12
C ASP A 48 22.60 12.50 3.51
N GLU A 49 22.19 11.50 4.30
CA GLU A 49 23.08 10.46 4.82
C GLU A 49 22.70 9.03 4.38
N GLY A 50 21.52 8.87 3.78
CA GLY A 50 21.04 7.60 3.25
C GLY A 50 20.41 6.65 4.29
N PRO A 51 19.95 5.46 3.85
CA PRO A 51 19.20 4.54 4.71
C PRO A 51 20.02 3.95 5.87
N GLN A 52 21.34 3.94 5.76
CA GLN A 52 22.21 3.41 6.82
C GLN A 52 22.19 4.29 8.08
N ALA A 53 22.05 5.60 7.93
CA ALA A 53 21.92 6.51 9.08
C ALA A 53 20.62 6.26 9.85
N LEU A 54 19.51 5.98 9.14
CA LEU A 54 18.27 5.57 9.79
C LEU A 54 18.43 4.25 10.53
N LEU A 55 19.08 3.26 9.91
CA LEU A 55 19.33 1.94 10.53
C LEU A 55 20.18 2.08 11.81
N ALA A 56 21.23 2.91 11.79
CA ALA A 56 22.11 3.15 12.94
C ALA A 56 21.37 3.79 14.12
N GLY A 57 20.30 4.54 13.85
CA GLY A 57 19.47 5.17 14.87
C GLY A 57 18.35 4.29 15.43
N LEU A 58 18.25 3.01 15.05
CA LEU A 58 17.23 2.09 15.57
C LEU A 58 17.69 1.38 16.85
N ASP A 59 16.72 0.93 17.63
CA ASP A 59 16.96 -0.03 18.71
C ASP A 59 17.40 -1.40 18.16
N ALA A 60 18.15 -2.16 18.96
CA ALA A 60 18.74 -3.43 18.53
C ALA A 60 17.70 -4.48 18.10
N GLN A 61 16.54 -4.52 18.77
CA GLN A 61 15.49 -5.50 18.48
C GLN A 61 14.81 -5.21 17.15
N THR A 62 14.48 -3.94 16.87
CA THR A 62 13.94 -3.51 15.59
C THR A 62 14.96 -3.70 14.47
N ALA A 63 16.22 -3.29 14.68
CA ALA A 63 17.29 -3.43 13.69
C ALA A 63 17.58 -4.90 13.30
N ALA A 64 17.35 -5.85 14.21
CA ALA A 64 17.53 -7.29 13.95
C ALA A 64 16.40 -7.90 13.08
N ARG A 65 15.20 -7.31 13.10
CA ARG A 65 13.99 -7.87 12.46
C ARG A 65 13.59 -7.16 11.17
N ILE A 66 14.06 -5.92 11.00
CA ILE A 66 13.62 -5.06 9.89
C ILE A 66 14.27 -5.47 8.57
N ASP A 67 13.53 -5.31 7.49
CA ASP A 67 14.07 -5.39 6.13
C ASP A 67 14.97 -4.20 5.85
N ARG A 68 16.28 -4.44 5.94
CA ARG A 68 17.34 -3.42 5.77
C ARG A 68 17.47 -2.88 4.34
N GLN A 69 16.90 -3.57 3.36
CA GLN A 69 16.93 -3.14 1.95
C GLN A 69 15.75 -2.23 1.60
N ASN A 70 14.84 -1.99 2.54
CA ASN A 70 13.65 -1.17 2.30
C ASN A 70 13.73 0.17 3.06
N PRO A 71 14.15 1.28 2.39
CA PRO A 71 14.31 2.59 3.02
C PRO A 71 13.03 3.10 3.70
N ALA A 72 11.87 2.85 3.10
CA ALA A 72 10.58 3.28 3.67
C ALA A 72 10.26 2.57 5.00
N ARG A 73 10.67 1.29 5.15
CA ARG A 73 10.53 0.57 6.42
C ARG A 73 11.51 1.07 7.47
N LEU A 74 12.75 1.32 7.07
CA LEU A 74 13.76 1.92 7.96
C LEU A 74 13.30 3.28 8.46
N GLN A 75 12.83 4.15 7.56
CA GLN A 75 12.31 5.45 7.92
C GLN A 75 11.13 5.35 8.89
N ARG A 76 10.15 4.49 8.60
CA ARG A 76 8.99 4.30 9.50
C ARG A 76 9.42 3.81 10.89
N ALA A 77 10.36 2.88 10.98
CA ALA A 77 10.85 2.37 12.26
C ALA A 77 11.58 3.46 13.05
N TRP A 78 12.41 4.25 12.39
CA TRP A 78 13.11 5.39 12.98
C TRP A 78 12.14 6.45 13.48
N GLU A 79 11.15 6.82 12.66
CA GLU A 79 10.09 7.77 13.03
C GLU A 79 9.33 7.33 14.29
N VAL A 80 8.97 6.04 14.36
CA VAL A 80 8.24 5.48 15.51
C VAL A 80 9.09 5.60 16.77
N LEU A 81 10.36 5.20 16.71
CA LEU A 81 11.28 5.31 17.84
C LEU A 81 11.46 6.75 18.30
N GLN A 82 11.70 7.68 17.37
CA GLN A 82 11.89 9.10 17.70
C GLN A 82 10.62 9.79 18.24
N ALA A 83 9.45 9.37 17.74
CA ALA A 83 8.18 9.95 18.17
C ALA A 83 7.70 9.42 19.52
N THR A 84 8.04 8.16 19.87
CA THR A 84 7.44 7.47 21.03
C THR A 84 8.43 7.03 22.07
N GLY A 85 9.74 7.06 21.78
CA GLY A 85 10.78 6.46 22.62
C GLY A 85 10.74 4.93 22.69
N ARG A 86 9.84 4.27 21.94
CA ARG A 86 9.65 2.81 21.93
C ARG A 86 9.87 2.25 20.54
N GLY A 87 10.63 1.15 20.43
CA GLY A 87 10.96 0.51 19.17
C GLY A 87 9.75 -0.06 18.45
N LEU A 88 9.80 -0.11 17.10
CA LEU A 88 8.73 -0.67 16.28
C LEU A 88 8.48 -2.15 16.60
N ALA A 89 9.53 -2.92 16.89
CA ALA A 89 9.41 -4.33 17.26
C ALA A 89 8.62 -4.53 18.57
N ASP A 90 8.81 -3.65 19.56
CA ASP A 90 8.08 -3.70 20.82
C ASP A 90 6.60 -3.33 20.65
N TRP A 91 6.30 -2.34 19.80
CA TRP A 91 4.92 -2.02 19.44
C TRP A 91 4.22 -3.19 18.75
N GLN A 92 4.93 -3.88 17.85
CA GLN A 92 4.38 -5.05 17.14
C GLN A 92 4.20 -6.27 18.05
N ALA A 93 5.03 -6.42 19.08
CA ALA A 93 4.86 -7.48 20.08
C ALA A 93 3.66 -7.24 21.02
N ASP A 94 3.26 -5.98 21.17
CA ASP A 94 2.12 -5.54 22.00
C ASP A 94 0.88 -5.23 21.12
N THR A 95 0.64 -6.08 20.14
CA THR A 95 -0.54 -5.97 19.29
C THR A 95 -1.76 -6.50 20.04
N GLY A 96 -2.80 -5.67 20.16
CA GLY A 96 -4.06 -6.07 20.79
C GLY A 96 -4.81 -7.16 20.01
N PRO A 97 -5.88 -7.72 20.59
CA PRO A 97 -6.64 -8.79 19.94
C PRO A 97 -7.25 -8.31 18.61
N PRO A 98 -7.39 -9.20 17.62
CA PRO A 98 -8.01 -8.89 16.35
C PRO A 98 -9.50 -8.53 16.51
N ILE A 99 -10.00 -7.69 15.58
CA ILE A 99 -11.43 -7.34 15.52
C ILE A 99 -12.26 -8.54 15.04
N LEU A 100 -11.70 -9.35 14.16
CA LEU A 100 -12.32 -10.52 13.54
C LEU A 100 -11.32 -11.67 13.51
N PRO A 101 -11.21 -12.49 14.58
CA PRO A 101 -10.34 -13.66 14.59
C PRO A 101 -10.65 -14.63 13.44
N LEU A 102 -9.62 -15.32 12.93
CA LEU A 102 -9.77 -16.21 11.76
C LEU A 102 -10.77 -17.37 12.01
N ASP A 103 -10.89 -17.83 13.23
CA ASP A 103 -11.86 -18.87 13.63
C ASP A 103 -13.31 -18.38 13.65
N ALA A 104 -13.51 -17.07 13.68
CA ALA A 104 -14.84 -16.43 13.61
C ALA A 104 -15.23 -16.01 12.19
N ALA A 105 -14.44 -16.33 11.16
CA ALA A 105 -14.67 -15.91 9.77
C ALA A 105 -14.35 -17.00 8.76
N THR A 106 -15.06 -17.00 7.64
CA THR A 106 -14.67 -17.78 6.45
C THR A 106 -13.71 -16.94 5.61
N SER A 107 -12.43 -17.26 5.71
CA SER A 107 -11.35 -16.48 5.09
C SER A 107 -10.94 -17.08 3.74
N LEU A 108 -11.09 -16.31 2.65
CA LEU A 108 -10.86 -16.77 1.28
C LEU A 108 -9.88 -15.84 0.54
N VAL A 109 -8.96 -16.43 -0.22
CA VAL A 109 -8.10 -15.71 -1.18
C VAL A 109 -8.45 -16.17 -2.59
N LEU A 110 -8.83 -15.24 -3.45
CA LEU A 110 -9.02 -15.49 -4.88
C LEU A 110 -7.67 -15.38 -5.58
N MET A 111 -7.23 -16.45 -6.25
CA MET A 111 -5.92 -16.52 -6.89
C MET A 111 -6.09 -16.86 -8.38
N PRO A 112 -6.35 -15.85 -9.25
CA PRO A 112 -6.51 -16.06 -10.68
C PRO A 112 -5.20 -16.45 -11.35
N ALA A 113 -5.28 -17.16 -12.50
CA ALA A 113 -4.16 -17.39 -13.39
C ALA A 113 -3.54 -16.05 -13.84
N ARG A 114 -2.20 -16.01 -14.01
CA ARG A 114 -1.51 -14.74 -14.33
C ARG A 114 -1.93 -14.16 -15.68
N ASP A 115 -2.03 -15.00 -16.69
CA ASP A 115 -2.33 -14.55 -18.04
C ASP A 115 -3.76 -14.02 -18.11
N TRP A 116 -4.72 -14.75 -17.55
CA TRP A 116 -6.09 -14.30 -17.43
C TRP A 116 -6.19 -12.94 -16.70
N LEU A 117 -5.46 -12.77 -15.58
CA LEU A 117 -5.47 -11.51 -14.85
C LEU A 117 -4.82 -10.37 -15.66
N ASN A 118 -3.72 -10.65 -16.38
CA ASN A 118 -3.06 -9.67 -17.23
C ASN A 118 -3.96 -9.18 -18.36
N ASP A 119 -4.73 -10.09 -18.99
CA ASP A 119 -5.69 -9.74 -20.05
C ASP A 119 -6.82 -8.87 -19.49
N ARG A 120 -7.35 -9.21 -18.32
CA ARG A 120 -8.36 -8.40 -17.65
C ARG A 120 -7.86 -7.02 -17.25
N ILE A 121 -6.63 -6.91 -16.77
CA ILE A 121 -5.99 -5.62 -16.44
C ILE A 121 -5.92 -4.76 -17.70
N THR A 122 -5.46 -5.31 -18.80
CA THR A 122 -5.36 -4.59 -20.09
C THR A 122 -6.73 -4.13 -20.58
N ALA A 123 -7.70 -5.05 -20.61
CA ALA A 123 -9.06 -4.76 -21.05
C ALA A 123 -9.75 -3.71 -20.15
N ARG A 124 -9.53 -3.77 -18.83
CA ARG A 124 -10.09 -2.82 -17.86
C ARG A 124 -9.56 -1.42 -18.11
N PHE A 125 -8.24 -1.23 -18.27
CA PHE A 125 -7.69 0.11 -18.49
C PHE A 125 -8.13 0.69 -19.82
N ALA A 126 -8.23 -0.14 -20.87
CA ALA A 126 -8.81 0.28 -22.14
C ALA A 126 -10.28 0.70 -22.02
N ALA A 127 -11.07 0.01 -21.18
CA ALA A 127 -12.44 0.41 -20.87
C ALA A 127 -12.50 1.74 -20.15
N MET A 128 -11.67 1.94 -19.10
CA MET A 128 -11.58 3.21 -18.36
C MET A 128 -11.31 4.40 -19.29
N LEU A 129 -10.40 4.24 -20.25
CA LEU A 129 -10.12 5.31 -21.24
C LEU A 129 -11.34 5.64 -22.12
N ARG A 130 -12.10 4.60 -22.55
CA ARG A 130 -13.34 4.82 -23.31
C ARG A 130 -14.46 5.45 -22.49
N GLU A 131 -14.47 5.21 -21.19
CA GLU A 131 -15.46 5.70 -20.22
C GLU A 131 -15.14 7.08 -19.66
N GLY A 132 -14.05 7.72 -20.11
CA GLY A 132 -13.74 9.10 -19.78
C GLY A 132 -12.64 9.30 -18.75
N ALA A 133 -11.80 8.31 -18.44
CA ALA A 133 -10.71 8.47 -17.48
C ALA A 133 -9.72 9.60 -17.86
N LEU A 134 -9.49 9.83 -19.16
CA LEU A 134 -8.64 10.92 -19.60
C LEU A 134 -9.27 12.29 -19.32
N GLU A 135 -10.57 12.42 -19.51
CA GLU A 135 -11.34 13.64 -19.23
C GLU A 135 -11.40 13.92 -17.74
N GLU A 136 -11.56 12.89 -16.91
CA GLU A 136 -11.51 13.01 -15.46
C GLU A 136 -10.15 13.55 -14.99
N VAL A 137 -9.06 12.98 -15.49
CA VAL A 137 -7.70 13.44 -15.15
C VAL A 137 -7.45 14.85 -15.69
N ARG A 138 -7.96 15.19 -16.88
CA ARG A 138 -7.87 16.56 -17.43
C ARG A 138 -8.58 17.57 -16.54
N ALA A 139 -9.75 17.25 -16.01
CA ALA A 139 -10.48 18.09 -15.07
C ALA A 139 -9.74 18.25 -13.72
N ALA A 140 -9.00 17.23 -13.28
CA ALA A 140 -8.21 17.27 -12.06
C ALA A 140 -6.85 18.00 -12.25
N LEU A 141 -6.37 18.17 -13.49
CA LEU A 141 -5.03 18.70 -13.79
C LEU A 141 -4.75 20.09 -13.19
N PRO A 142 -5.70 21.05 -13.15
CA PRO A 142 -5.48 22.34 -12.49
C PRO A 142 -5.18 22.23 -10.98
N HIS A 143 -5.60 21.15 -10.35
CA HIS A 143 -5.40 20.88 -8.92
C HIS A 143 -4.25 19.87 -8.68
N TRP A 144 -3.56 19.45 -9.72
CA TRP A 144 -2.47 18.47 -9.61
C TRP A 144 -1.26 19.14 -8.97
N PRO A 145 -0.81 18.71 -7.78
CA PRO A 145 0.26 19.39 -7.06
C PRO A 145 1.60 19.23 -7.78
N GLU A 146 2.45 20.25 -7.65
CA GLU A 146 3.80 20.24 -8.25
C GLU A 146 4.70 19.15 -7.65
N ASP A 147 4.51 18.85 -6.37
CA ASP A 147 5.21 17.80 -5.63
C ASP A 147 4.60 16.42 -5.81
N ALA A 148 3.68 16.22 -6.77
CA ALA A 148 3.11 14.92 -7.09
C ALA A 148 4.22 13.89 -7.30
N GLY A 149 4.11 12.74 -6.61
CA GLY A 149 5.17 11.70 -6.58
C GLY A 149 6.08 11.78 -5.35
N GLN A 150 6.15 12.92 -4.66
CA GLN A 150 6.86 13.03 -3.39
C GLN A 150 6.09 12.31 -2.26
N PRO A 151 6.76 11.86 -1.18
CA PRO A 151 6.09 11.24 -0.03
C PRO A 151 5.02 12.13 0.64
N SER A 152 5.18 13.44 0.56
CA SER A 152 4.25 14.47 1.08
C SER A 152 3.01 14.68 0.23
N ALA A 153 3.04 14.30 -1.05
CA ALA A 153 1.94 14.54 -1.98
C ALA A 153 0.65 13.80 -1.56
N PRO A 154 -0.53 14.37 -1.85
CA PRO A 154 -1.80 13.75 -1.58
C PRO A 154 -1.91 12.34 -2.19
N LEU A 155 -2.50 11.39 -1.46
CA LEU A 155 -2.53 9.98 -1.88
C LEU A 155 -3.27 9.73 -3.20
N TRP A 156 -4.25 10.57 -3.55
CA TRP A 156 -4.99 10.45 -4.80
C TRP A 156 -4.11 10.64 -6.04
N THR A 157 -2.99 11.41 -5.93
CA THR A 157 -2.02 11.59 -7.02
C THR A 157 -1.26 10.31 -7.36
N ARG A 158 -1.35 9.28 -6.52
CA ARG A 158 -0.72 7.97 -6.70
C ARG A 158 -1.69 6.89 -7.19
N ALA A 159 -2.93 7.26 -7.52
CA ALA A 159 -3.86 6.33 -8.14
C ALA A 159 -3.26 5.84 -9.48
N ILE A 160 -3.10 4.52 -9.61
CA ILE A 160 -2.46 3.92 -10.79
C ILE A 160 -3.25 4.32 -12.05
N GLY A 161 -2.57 4.86 -13.03
CA GLY A 161 -3.13 5.43 -14.25
C GLY A 161 -3.18 6.96 -14.23
N ALA A 162 -3.37 7.60 -13.07
CA ALA A 162 -3.46 9.05 -13.00
C ALA A 162 -2.12 9.75 -13.32
N PRO A 163 -0.96 9.38 -12.74
CA PRO A 163 0.33 9.95 -13.11
C PRO A 163 0.66 9.79 -14.60
N GLU A 164 0.36 8.62 -15.16
CA GLU A 164 0.63 8.30 -16.55
C GLU A 164 -0.23 9.15 -17.50
N LEU A 165 -1.51 9.33 -17.19
CA LEU A 165 -2.42 10.17 -17.95
C LEU A 165 -2.07 11.67 -17.81
N VAL A 166 -1.61 12.11 -16.62
CA VAL A 166 -1.08 13.46 -16.43
C VAL A 166 0.16 13.68 -17.29
N ALA A 167 1.09 12.74 -17.35
CA ALA A 167 2.27 12.82 -18.20
C ALA A 167 1.89 12.93 -19.68
N HIS A 168 0.86 12.18 -20.12
CA HIS A 168 0.32 12.33 -21.47
C HIS A 168 -0.28 13.73 -21.71
N LEU A 169 -1.12 14.23 -20.81
CA LEU A 169 -1.74 15.55 -20.93
C LEU A 169 -0.71 16.71 -20.93
N ARG A 170 0.46 16.48 -20.33
CA ARG A 170 1.60 17.42 -20.35
C ARG A 170 2.51 17.23 -21.56
N GLY A 171 2.16 16.35 -22.50
CA GLY A 171 2.96 16.09 -23.72
C GLY A 171 4.25 15.33 -23.51
N GLN A 172 4.43 14.67 -22.34
CA GLN A 172 5.65 13.93 -22.00
C GLN A 172 5.66 12.52 -22.60
N MET A 173 4.50 11.98 -22.96
CA MET A 173 4.34 10.67 -23.62
C MET A 173 3.06 10.61 -24.44
N SER A 174 2.98 9.66 -25.38
CA SER A 174 1.75 9.39 -26.12
C SER A 174 0.69 8.72 -25.23
N LEU A 175 -0.58 8.72 -25.66
CA LEU A 175 -1.66 8.01 -24.93
C LEU A 175 -1.42 6.50 -24.87
N ASP A 176 -0.87 5.91 -25.95
CA ASP A 176 -0.52 4.49 -25.97
C ASP A 176 0.58 4.17 -24.95
N GLN A 177 1.61 5.02 -24.86
CA GLN A 177 2.66 4.87 -23.84
C GLN A 177 2.10 4.99 -22.41
N ALA A 178 1.20 5.96 -22.17
CA ALA A 178 0.55 6.11 -20.86
C ALA A 178 -0.30 4.90 -20.50
N ARG A 179 -1.07 4.36 -21.46
CA ARG A 179 -1.86 3.12 -21.31
C ARG A 179 -0.96 1.94 -20.93
N ASP A 180 0.13 1.75 -21.66
CA ASP A 180 1.04 0.62 -21.44
C ASP A 180 1.75 0.75 -20.09
N ALA A 181 2.18 1.95 -19.69
CA ALA A 181 2.79 2.23 -18.40
C ALA A 181 1.80 1.97 -17.23
N ALA A 182 0.57 2.45 -17.32
CA ALA A 182 -0.48 2.22 -16.32
C ALA A 182 -0.85 0.73 -16.20
N THR A 183 -0.92 0.03 -17.33
CA THR A 183 -1.14 -1.42 -17.37
C THR A 183 -0.01 -2.16 -16.68
N LEU A 184 1.24 -1.80 -16.94
CA LEU A 184 2.42 -2.38 -16.29
C LEU A 184 2.41 -2.11 -14.78
N ALA A 185 2.13 -0.88 -14.35
CA ALA A 185 2.03 -0.51 -12.94
C ALA A 185 0.95 -1.33 -12.21
N THR A 186 -0.21 -1.56 -12.87
CA THR A 186 -1.29 -2.40 -12.34
C THR A 186 -0.86 -3.86 -12.21
N ARG A 187 -0.14 -4.43 -13.20
CA ARG A 187 0.41 -5.79 -13.12
C ARG A 187 1.43 -5.92 -11.98
N GLN A 188 2.27 -4.92 -11.78
CA GLN A 188 3.22 -4.89 -10.66
C GLN A 188 2.49 -4.82 -9.31
N TYR A 189 1.40 -4.06 -9.22
CA TYR A 189 0.57 -4.01 -8.02
C TYR A 189 -0.08 -5.37 -7.74
N ALA A 190 -0.68 -6.01 -8.74
CA ALA A 190 -1.25 -7.35 -8.62
C ALA A 190 -0.19 -8.39 -8.20
N LYS A 191 1.05 -8.30 -8.72
CA LYS A 191 2.17 -9.15 -8.26
C LYS A 191 2.46 -8.95 -6.77
N ARG A 192 2.47 -7.69 -6.27
CA ARG A 192 2.67 -7.40 -4.85
C ARG A 192 1.55 -7.98 -3.99
N GLN A 193 0.28 -7.87 -4.42
CA GLN A 193 -0.86 -8.48 -3.73
C GLN A 193 -0.72 -10.00 -3.65
N ARG A 194 -0.42 -10.68 -4.78
CA ARG A 194 -0.18 -12.13 -4.80
C ARG A 194 0.90 -12.56 -3.82
N ASN A 195 2.04 -11.86 -3.83
CA ASN A 195 3.14 -12.16 -2.92
C ASN A 195 2.74 -11.97 -1.44
N TRP A 196 1.97 -10.92 -1.15
CA TRP A 196 1.45 -10.69 0.19
C TRP A 196 0.55 -11.84 0.64
N PHE A 197 -0.44 -12.18 -0.17
CA PHE A 197 -1.40 -13.24 0.16
C PHE A 197 -0.69 -14.59 0.32
N SER A 198 0.19 -14.97 -0.60
CA SER A 198 0.93 -16.22 -0.52
C SER A 198 1.85 -16.31 0.71
N ASN A 199 2.35 -15.19 1.22
CA ASN A 199 3.28 -15.19 2.36
C ASN A 199 2.60 -14.97 3.71
N ARG A 200 1.52 -14.19 3.76
CA ARG A 200 0.90 -13.73 5.00
C ARG A 200 -0.47 -14.35 5.29
N MET A 201 -1.12 -14.92 4.28
CA MET A 201 -2.46 -15.48 4.39
C MET A 201 -2.46 -16.97 4.01
N ARG A 202 -1.49 -17.72 4.53
CA ARG A 202 -1.32 -19.15 4.23
C ARG A 202 -2.45 -20.02 4.78
N ASP A 203 -3.03 -19.57 5.88
CA ASP A 203 -4.13 -20.27 6.58
C ASP A 203 -5.50 -19.94 5.98
N TRP A 204 -5.56 -19.05 4.98
CA TRP A 204 -6.78 -18.73 4.26
C TRP A 204 -7.02 -19.73 3.14
N ALA A 205 -8.28 -20.16 2.98
CA ALA A 205 -8.64 -21.03 1.88
C ALA A 205 -8.42 -20.34 0.52
N THR A 206 -7.63 -20.95 -0.35
CA THR A 206 -7.33 -20.39 -1.68
C THR A 206 -8.27 -20.95 -2.72
N ILE A 207 -8.94 -20.07 -3.47
CA ILE A 207 -9.76 -20.42 -4.62
C ILE A 207 -8.99 -20.04 -5.89
N ALA A 208 -8.60 -21.06 -6.66
CA ALA A 208 -8.02 -20.86 -7.97
C ALA A 208 -9.13 -20.41 -8.94
N LEU A 209 -8.85 -19.40 -9.74
CA LEU A 209 -9.71 -18.94 -10.83
C LEU A 209 -8.99 -19.14 -12.16
N PRO A 210 -9.74 -19.25 -13.27
CA PRO A 210 -9.16 -19.41 -14.60
C PRO A 210 -8.05 -18.44 -14.88
#